data_b250ea0f8f50adf1a44e01e43563ca90
#
_entry.id   b250ea0f8f50adf1a44e01e43563ca90
#
_cell.length_a   1.000
_cell.length_b   1.000
_cell.length_c   1.000
_cell.angle_alpha   90.00
_cell.angle_beta   90.00
_cell.angle_gamma   90.00
#
_symmetry.space_group_name_H-M   'P 1'
#
loop_
_entity.id
_entity.type
_entity.pdbx_description
1 polymer ?
#
loop_
_entity_poly.entity_id
_entity_poly.type
_entity_poly.pdbx_seq_one_letter_code
_entity_poly.pdbx_strand_id
1 'polypeptide(L)'
;MLPLLAKLEESREVDGILFLLNTVGGDVEAGLAIAELIAGLTKPTAAIVLGGSHSIGVPLAVAAQRSFAVPSAAMTVHPVRMSGTVIAAPQTYNYFQRLQDRIVAFVSSHSQITAQ
;
A
#
# COMPACT_ATOMS: atom_id res chain seq x y z
N MET A 1 10.77 2.82 -8.14
CA MET A 1 9.46 3.52 -7.97
C MET A 1 9.57 4.80 -7.18
N LEU A 2 10.25 4.81 -6.02
CA LEU A 2 10.35 6.02 -5.20
C LEU A 2 11.01 7.21 -5.94
N PRO A 3 12.14 7.04 -6.65
CA PRO A 3 12.72 8.17 -7.39
C PRO A 3 11.79 8.72 -8.47
N LEU A 4 11.01 7.85 -9.12
CA LEU A 4 10.05 8.29 -10.14
C LEU A 4 8.93 9.13 -9.51
N LEU A 5 8.41 8.71 -8.36
CA LEU A 5 7.36 9.46 -7.66
C LEU A 5 7.86 10.84 -7.21
N ALA A 6 9.08 10.91 -6.69
CA ALA A 6 9.67 12.18 -6.30
C ALA A 6 9.83 13.11 -7.51
N LYS A 7 10.26 12.57 -8.65
CA LYS A 7 10.41 13.34 -9.89
C LYS A 7 9.07 13.86 -10.38
N LEU A 8 8.02 13.04 -10.34
CA LEU A 8 6.68 13.46 -10.73
C LEU A 8 6.14 14.54 -9.81
N GLU A 9 6.38 14.43 -8.51
CA GLU A 9 5.94 15.44 -7.55
C GLU A 9 6.57 16.80 -7.83
N GLU A 10 7.85 16.83 -8.23
CA GLU A 10 8.58 18.06 -8.51
C GLU A 10 8.35 18.62 -9.91
N SER A 11 7.81 17.85 -10.84
CA SER A 11 7.64 18.26 -12.22
C SER A 11 6.54 19.32 -12.36
N ARG A 12 6.85 20.42 -13.02
CA ARG A 12 5.87 21.48 -13.30
C ARG A 12 4.90 21.11 -14.42
N GLU A 13 5.21 20.07 -15.18
CA GLU A 13 4.37 19.62 -16.30
C GLU A 13 3.32 18.60 -15.86
N VAL A 14 3.42 18.07 -14.62
CA VAL A 14 2.50 17.07 -14.08
C VAL A 14 1.57 17.72 -13.08
N ASP A 15 0.28 17.71 -13.37
CA ASP A 15 -0.74 18.30 -12.51
C ASP A 15 -1.35 17.31 -11.52
N GLY A 16 -1.26 16.02 -11.82
CA GLY A 16 -1.78 14.96 -10.96
C GLY A 16 -1.22 13.61 -11.37
N ILE A 17 -1.45 12.60 -10.55
CA ILE A 17 -0.92 11.25 -10.77
C ILE A 17 -2.04 10.23 -10.66
N LEU A 18 -2.15 9.38 -11.68
CA LEU A 18 -3.08 8.27 -11.71
C LEU A 18 -2.30 6.97 -11.58
N PHE A 19 -2.63 6.19 -10.56
CA PHE A 19 -2.02 4.87 -10.33
C PHE A 19 -2.94 3.79 -10.85
N LEU A 20 -2.43 2.95 -11.74
CA LEU A 20 -3.13 1.77 -12.22
C LEU A 20 -2.58 0.56 -11.48
N LEU A 21 -3.41 -0.10 -10.70
CA LEU A 21 -2.97 -1.15 -9.79
C LEU A 21 -3.47 -2.52 -10.23
N ASN A 22 -2.54 -3.46 -10.31
CA ASN A 22 -2.81 -4.87 -10.50
C ASN A 22 -1.65 -5.65 -9.88
N THR A 23 -1.82 -6.07 -8.64
CA THR A 23 -0.73 -6.68 -7.88
C THR A 23 -1.23 -7.79 -6.97
N VAL A 24 -0.41 -8.82 -6.82
CA VAL A 24 -0.64 -9.90 -5.85
C VAL A 24 0.00 -9.59 -4.49
N GLY A 25 0.70 -8.46 -4.37
CA GLY A 25 1.42 -8.10 -3.18
C GLY A 25 2.92 -8.22 -3.37
N GLY A 26 3.66 -8.29 -2.28
CA GLY A 26 5.12 -8.41 -2.33
C GLY A 26 5.77 -7.97 -1.04
N ASP A 27 6.93 -7.32 -1.16
CA ASP A 27 7.70 -6.85 -0.01
C ASP A 27 6.93 -5.80 0.78
N VAL A 28 6.69 -6.10 2.05
CA VAL A 28 5.87 -5.24 2.93
C VAL A 28 6.57 -3.91 3.21
N GLU A 29 7.86 -3.93 3.52
CA GLU A 29 8.59 -2.70 3.83
C GLU A 29 8.65 -1.78 2.62
N ALA A 30 8.98 -2.32 1.44
CA ALA A 30 9.02 -1.53 0.23
C ALA A 30 7.65 -1.00 -0.16
N GLY A 31 6.62 -1.83 -0.07
CA GLY A 31 5.26 -1.44 -0.40
C GLY A 31 4.72 -0.37 0.54
N LEU A 32 4.98 -0.51 1.82
CA LEU A 32 4.53 0.48 2.81
C LEU A 32 5.25 1.82 2.62
N ALA A 33 6.55 1.79 2.30
CA ALA A 33 7.29 3.01 1.98
C ALA A 33 6.69 3.74 0.78
N ILE A 34 6.35 3.01 -0.28
CA ILE A 34 5.69 3.59 -1.45
C ILE A 34 4.33 4.16 -1.08
N ALA A 35 3.53 3.45 -0.29
CA ALA A 35 2.21 3.91 0.14
C ALA A 35 2.30 5.20 0.95
N GLU A 36 3.25 5.28 1.87
CA GLU A 36 3.48 6.48 2.67
C GLU A 36 3.89 7.66 1.78
N LEU A 37 4.76 7.43 0.79
CA LEU A 37 5.14 8.49 -0.13
C LEU A 37 3.95 8.96 -0.96
N ILE A 38 3.13 8.05 -1.46
CA ILE A 38 1.91 8.42 -2.22
C ILE A 38 0.99 9.27 -1.35
N ALA A 39 0.76 8.86 -0.11
CA ALA A 39 -0.11 9.60 0.80
C ALA A 39 0.44 10.99 1.11
N GLY A 40 1.76 11.17 1.06
CA GLY A 40 2.41 12.46 1.32
C GLY A 40 2.57 13.36 0.11
N LEU A 41 2.21 12.91 -1.09
CA LEU A 41 2.31 13.74 -2.29
C LEU A 41 1.38 14.95 -2.20
N THR A 42 1.84 16.11 -2.67
CA THR A 42 1.02 17.33 -2.66
C THR A 42 0.10 17.43 -3.86
N LYS A 43 0.44 16.77 -4.97
CA LYS A 43 -0.38 16.77 -6.17
C LYS A 43 -1.60 15.88 -6.00
N PRO A 44 -2.70 16.15 -6.70
CA PRO A 44 -3.86 15.27 -6.70
C PRO A 44 -3.48 13.86 -7.16
N THR A 45 -3.96 12.85 -6.44
CA THR A 45 -3.69 11.45 -6.76
C THR A 45 -4.99 10.66 -6.83
N ALA A 46 -5.05 9.70 -7.74
CA ALA A 46 -6.13 8.74 -7.85
C ALA A 46 -5.54 7.37 -8.15
N ALA A 47 -6.21 6.34 -7.68
CA ALA A 47 -5.82 4.96 -7.94
C ALA A 47 -7.01 4.19 -8.50
N ILE A 48 -6.76 3.33 -9.49
CA ILE A 48 -7.77 2.43 -10.05
C ILE A 48 -7.25 1.00 -9.93
N VAL A 49 -7.98 0.16 -9.24
CA VAL A 49 -7.68 -1.27 -9.15
C VAL A 49 -8.31 -1.95 -10.36
N LEU A 50 -7.47 -2.46 -11.26
CA LEU A 50 -7.91 -3.04 -12.52
C LEU A 50 -8.17 -4.55 -12.44
N GLY A 51 -7.29 -5.29 -11.80
CA GLY A 51 -7.44 -6.73 -11.64
C GLY A 51 -7.52 -7.11 -10.18
N GLY A 52 -6.44 -6.88 -9.45
CA GLY A 52 -6.38 -7.18 -8.03
C GLY A 52 -5.42 -6.26 -7.29
N SER A 53 -5.68 -6.09 -6.01
CA SER A 53 -4.77 -5.39 -5.12
C SER A 53 -4.79 -6.16 -3.80
N HIS A 54 -3.80 -7.04 -3.63
CA HIS A 54 -3.80 -8.02 -2.55
C HIS A 54 -2.65 -7.76 -1.59
N SER A 55 -2.86 -8.15 -0.32
CA SER A 55 -1.84 -8.02 0.71
C SER A 55 -1.36 -6.57 0.81
N ILE A 56 -0.05 -6.31 0.61
CA ILE A 56 0.51 -4.96 0.67
C ILE A 56 -0.04 -4.04 -0.45
N GLY A 57 -0.68 -4.60 -1.47
CA GLY A 57 -1.36 -3.82 -2.49
C GLY A 57 -2.55 -3.03 -1.96
N VAL A 58 -3.16 -3.46 -0.83
CA VAL A 58 -4.30 -2.74 -0.24
C VAL A 58 -3.88 -1.37 0.30
N PRO A 59 -2.79 -1.22 1.09
CA PRO A 59 -2.28 0.11 1.44
C PRO A 59 -1.99 0.98 0.22
N LEU A 60 -1.44 0.40 -0.85
CA LEU A 60 -1.17 1.16 -2.08
C LEU A 60 -2.47 1.69 -2.69
N ALA A 61 -3.53 0.88 -2.68
CA ALA A 61 -4.82 1.29 -3.24
C ALA A 61 -5.44 2.44 -2.47
N VAL A 62 -5.32 2.47 -1.14
CA VAL A 62 -5.94 3.50 -0.30
C VAL A 62 -5.05 4.72 -0.07
N ALA A 63 -3.78 4.68 -0.51
CA ALA A 63 -2.84 5.77 -0.30
C ALA A 63 -3.20 7.03 -1.10
N ALA A 64 -3.77 6.87 -2.29
CA ALA A 64 -4.18 7.98 -3.14
C ALA A 64 -5.35 8.74 -2.52
N GLN A 65 -5.52 10.00 -2.91
CA GLN A 65 -6.61 10.84 -2.41
C GLN A 65 -7.97 10.27 -2.81
N ARG A 66 -8.06 9.65 -3.98
CA ARG A 66 -9.26 8.96 -4.45
C ARG A 66 -8.90 7.58 -4.95
N SER A 67 -9.76 6.61 -4.65
CA SER A 67 -9.54 5.22 -5.05
C SER A 67 -10.79 4.66 -5.72
N PHE A 68 -10.56 3.93 -6.80
CA PHE A 68 -11.63 3.30 -7.59
C PHE A 68 -11.25 1.86 -7.88
N ALA A 69 -12.24 1.02 -8.10
CA ALA A 69 -12.03 -0.36 -8.54
C ALA A 69 -12.99 -0.67 -9.67
N VAL A 70 -12.50 -1.35 -10.70
CA VAL A 70 -13.40 -1.82 -11.75
C VAL A 70 -14.28 -2.96 -11.20
N PRO A 71 -15.47 -3.23 -11.80
CA PRO A 71 -16.40 -4.21 -11.20
C PRO A 71 -15.82 -5.60 -11.02
N SER A 72 -14.86 -6.01 -11.86
CA SER A 72 -14.22 -7.33 -11.73
C SER A 72 -13.00 -7.34 -10.82
N ALA A 73 -12.61 -6.19 -10.25
CA ALA A 73 -11.43 -6.14 -9.40
C ALA A 73 -11.68 -6.80 -8.05
N ALA A 74 -10.60 -7.30 -7.45
CA ALA A 74 -10.63 -7.93 -6.14
C ALA A 74 -9.53 -7.36 -5.25
N MET A 75 -9.84 -7.21 -3.97
CA MET A 75 -8.88 -6.78 -2.97
C MET A 75 -8.93 -7.76 -1.80
N THR A 76 -7.75 -8.21 -1.37
CA THR A 76 -7.65 -9.16 -0.27
C THR A 76 -6.69 -8.65 0.79
N VAL A 77 -7.16 -8.58 2.02
CA VAL A 77 -6.35 -8.26 3.19
C VAL A 77 -6.20 -9.52 4.03
N HIS A 78 -4.98 -9.81 4.43
CA HIS A 78 -4.69 -10.93 5.32
C HIS A 78 -3.58 -10.53 6.29
N PRO A 79 -3.44 -11.25 7.42
CA PRO A 79 -2.33 -11.00 8.33
C PRO A 79 -0.98 -11.17 7.64
N VAL A 80 0.03 -10.45 8.10
CA VAL A 80 1.38 -10.58 7.58
C VAL A 80 1.84 -12.02 7.75
N ARG A 81 2.35 -12.61 6.67
CA ARG A 81 2.78 -13.99 6.64
C ARG A 81 4.29 -14.08 6.61
N MET A 82 4.77 -15.15 7.22
CA MET A 82 6.18 -15.47 7.29
C MET A 82 6.44 -16.67 6.38
N SER A 83 7.47 -16.59 5.55
CA SER A 83 7.92 -17.71 4.75
C SER A 83 9.31 -18.13 5.21
N GLY A 84 9.61 -19.42 5.13
CA GLY A 84 10.88 -19.99 5.53
C GLY A 84 10.92 -20.44 6.98
N THR A 85 12.12 -20.70 7.49
CA THR A 85 12.33 -21.23 8.85
C THR A 85 12.41 -20.12 9.88
N VAL A 86 11.67 -20.26 10.99
CA VAL A 86 11.72 -19.34 12.11
C VAL A 86 12.85 -19.76 13.03
N ILE A 87 13.88 -18.90 13.15
CA ILE A 87 15.07 -19.20 13.95
C ILE A 87 14.96 -18.64 15.38
N ALA A 88 14.46 -17.40 15.51
CA ALA A 88 14.31 -16.72 16.80
C ALA A 88 12.85 -16.31 16.95
N ALA A 89 12.02 -17.26 17.36
CA ALA A 89 10.56 -17.11 17.31
C ALA A 89 10.02 -15.86 18.03
N PRO A 90 10.41 -15.51 19.27
CA PRO A 90 9.84 -14.32 19.92
C PRO A 90 10.19 -13.03 19.20
N GLN A 91 11.42 -12.87 18.73
CA GLN A 91 11.87 -11.67 18.03
C GLN A 91 11.22 -11.56 16.66
N THR A 92 11.15 -12.68 15.93
CA THR A 92 10.52 -12.73 14.62
C THR A 92 9.04 -12.45 14.73
N TYR A 93 8.37 -13.01 15.73
CA TYR A 93 6.95 -12.74 15.98
C TYR A 93 6.71 -11.26 16.24
N ASN A 94 7.52 -10.64 17.08
CA ASN A 94 7.37 -9.21 17.39
C ASN A 94 7.60 -8.34 16.17
N TYR A 95 8.56 -8.69 15.32
CA TYR A 95 8.81 -7.96 14.08
C TYR A 95 7.59 -8.01 13.15
N PHE A 96 7.04 -9.19 12.92
CA PHE A 96 5.88 -9.34 12.04
C PHE A 96 4.63 -8.71 12.64
N GLN A 97 4.47 -8.75 13.96
CA GLN A 97 3.35 -8.07 14.63
C GLN A 97 3.44 -6.56 14.41
N ARG A 98 4.62 -5.96 14.51
CA ARG A 98 4.80 -4.53 14.25
C ARG A 98 4.51 -4.17 12.80
N LEU A 99 4.92 -5.02 11.84
CA LEU A 99 4.59 -4.80 10.43
C LEU A 99 3.07 -4.83 10.22
N GLN A 100 2.39 -5.80 10.81
CA GLN A 100 0.93 -5.91 10.68
C GLN A 100 0.24 -4.70 11.31
N ASP A 101 0.69 -4.26 12.47
CA ASP A 101 0.12 -3.08 13.14
C ASP A 101 0.29 -1.83 12.27
N ARG A 102 1.44 -1.67 11.62
CA ARG A 102 1.68 -0.54 10.70
C ARG A 102 0.74 -0.59 9.51
N ILE A 103 0.53 -1.75 8.92
CA ILE A 103 -0.40 -1.92 7.79
C ILE A 103 -1.82 -1.59 8.21
N VAL A 104 -2.27 -2.13 9.35
CA VAL A 104 -3.62 -1.89 9.87
C VAL A 104 -3.83 -0.39 10.14
N ALA A 105 -2.86 0.26 10.78
CA ALA A 105 -2.94 1.68 11.07
C ALA A 105 -3.01 2.50 9.79
N PHE A 106 -2.21 2.19 8.78
CA PHE A 106 -2.21 2.90 7.51
C PHE A 106 -3.55 2.75 6.80
N VAL A 107 -4.04 1.51 6.66
CA VAL A 107 -5.31 1.26 5.96
C VAL A 107 -6.47 1.93 6.69
N SER A 108 -6.51 1.84 8.02
CA SER A 108 -7.59 2.45 8.82
C SER A 108 -7.58 3.96 8.72
N SER A 109 -6.41 4.60 8.69
CA SER A 109 -6.30 6.06 8.62
C SER A 109 -6.57 6.62 7.23
N HIS A 110 -6.45 5.81 6.17
CA HIS A 110 -6.61 6.24 4.78
C HIS A 110 -7.87 5.67 4.11
N SER A 111 -8.77 5.08 4.88
CA SER A 111 -10.00 4.50 4.35
C SER A 111 -11.10 4.58 5.39
N GLN A 112 -12.27 4.04 5.06
CA GLN A 112 -13.38 3.91 6.01
C GLN A 112 -13.40 2.56 6.71
N ILE A 113 -12.38 1.73 6.49
CA ILE A 113 -12.24 0.42 7.10
C ILE A 113 -11.73 0.60 8.54
N THR A 114 -12.37 -0.09 9.50
CA THR A 114 -11.90 -0.06 10.89
C THR A 114 -10.77 -1.07 11.11
N ALA A 115 -10.04 -0.90 12.21
CA ALA A 115 -8.92 -1.78 12.57
C ALA A 115 -9.36 -3.16 13.07
N GLN A 116 -10.64 -3.34 13.33
CA GLN A 116 -11.19 -4.61 13.81
C GLN A 116 -11.53 -5.58 12.70
#